data_23e08d6fb31c0b991fa0a1adf17b7e47
#
_entry.id   23e08d6fb31c0b991fa0a1adf17b7e47
#
_cell.length_a   1.000
_cell.length_b   1.000
_cell.length_c   1.000
_cell.angle_alpha   90.00
_cell.angle_beta   90.00
_cell.angle_gamma   90.00
#
_symmetry.space_group_name_H-M   'P 1'
#
loop_
_entity.id
_entity.type
_entity.pdbx_description
1 polymer ?
#
loop_
_entity_poly.entity_id
_entity_poly.type
_entity_poly.pdbx_seq_one_letter_code
_entity_poly.pdbx_strand_id
1 'polypeptide(L)'
;QGQAATIATYFPNVDMKAAENGRYRSRYWESLHDALNATAEVEAQEQGNAGKHAQTAGHFVRWLFIRFPAPQLSLAQCIALRDRFRREGRDGASFHYLEEFLTTGDLIAALFRYARLCLASLRLEKEARAAFRFAGSQLDFWAYLGPYWAESFRGWRCLERCLQHRAFKRYAAMAGLQRWTLFPLENCPWERMLTQTMHEAGNGPVIGAQHSTIRPTDFRYFDDPRTFTGELAAFQPDMVRGNGQSACSQWREAGVPAERLGEVEALRYLYLADNDAQKASAPASHDSTPATR
;
A
#
# COMPACT_ATOMS: atom_id res chain seq x y z
N GLN A 1 8.79 -16.95 14.10
CA GLN A 1 8.41 -16.22 12.86
C GLN A 1 6.90 -16.26 12.75
N GLY A 2 6.28 -15.11 12.40
CA GLY A 2 4.83 -15.02 12.23
C GLY A 2 4.34 -15.87 11.06
N GLN A 3 3.18 -16.49 11.20
CA GLN A 3 2.61 -17.32 10.14
C GLN A 3 1.81 -16.49 9.12
N ALA A 4 1.31 -15.31 9.50
CA ALA A 4 0.50 -14.46 8.64
C ALA A 4 1.30 -13.33 7.98
N ALA A 5 0.87 -12.92 6.81
CA ALA A 5 1.35 -11.73 6.11
C ALA A 5 0.29 -10.63 6.11
N THR A 6 0.72 -9.38 5.98
CA THR A 6 -0.19 -8.24 5.88
C THR A 6 -0.07 -7.59 4.50
N ILE A 7 -1.21 -7.32 3.85
CA ILE A 7 -1.27 -6.48 2.66
C ILE A 7 -2.13 -5.26 3.00
N ALA A 8 -1.49 -4.10 3.13
CA ALA A 8 -2.18 -2.83 3.28
C ALA A 8 -2.49 -2.26 1.89
N THR A 9 -3.73 -1.87 1.65
CA THR A 9 -4.14 -1.36 0.34
C THR A 9 -5.33 -0.42 0.45
N TYR A 10 -5.55 0.39 -0.58
CA TYR A 10 -6.73 1.26 -0.61
C TYR A 10 -8.01 0.45 -0.88
N PHE A 11 -9.01 0.68 -0.04
CA PHE A 11 -10.39 0.39 -0.36
C PHE A 11 -10.99 1.71 -0.85
N PRO A 12 -11.39 1.89 -2.03
CA PRO A 12 -12.34 1.16 -2.85
C PRO A 12 -11.76 0.55 -4.15
N ASN A 13 -10.49 0.24 -4.21
CA ASN A 13 -9.94 -0.44 -5.39
C ASN A 13 -10.30 -1.93 -5.46
N VAL A 14 -11.52 -2.25 -5.06
CA VAL A 14 -12.10 -3.59 -5.14
C VAL A 14 -12.77 -3.81 -6.50
N ASP A 15 -12.62 -5.00 -7.04
CA ASP A 15 -13.38 -5.43 -8.22
C ASP A 15 -14.82 -5.72 -7.81
N MET A 16 -15.75 -4.88 -8.30
CA MET A 16 -17.16 -4.98 -7.95
C MET A 16 -17.82 -6.24 -8.50
N LYS A 17 -17.40 -6.75 -9.67
CA LYS A 17 -17.94 -8.00 -10.23
C LYS A 17 -17.56 -9.21 -9.38
N ALA A 18 -16.30 -9.25 -8.92
CA ALA A 18 -15.87 -10.28 -7.97
C ALA A 18 -16.60 -10.15 -6.64
N ALA A 19 -16.78 -8.93 -6.13
CA ALA A 19 -17.47 -8.65 -4.88
C ALA A 19 -18.95 -9.02 -4.89
N GLU A 20 -19.65 -8.88 -6.02
CA GLU A 20 -21.02 -9.36 -6.21
C GLU A 20 -21.15 -10.87 -6.05
N ASN A 21 -20.08 -11.62 -6.30
CA ASN A 21 -19.97 -13.06 -6.10
C ASN A 21 -19.33 -13.44 -4.74
N GLY A 22 -19.17 -12.47 -3.84
CA GLY A 22 -18.59 -12.67 -2.50
C GLY A 22 -17.08 -12.89 -2.47
N ARG A 23 -16.39 -12.70 -3.61
CA ARG A 23 -14.94 -12.86 -3.70
C ARG A 23 -14.25 -11.50 -3.62
N TYR A 24 -13.16 -11.44 -2.83
CA TYR A 24 -12.30 -10.27 -2.82
C TYR A 24 -11.31 -10.33 -3.98
N ARG A 25 -11.25 -9.25 -4.77
CA ARG A 25 -10.21 -9.01 -5.78
C ARG A 25 -9.85 -7.54 -5.78
N SER A 26 -8.57 -7.25 -5.65
CA SER A 26 -8.06 -5.88 -5.73
C SER A 26 -7.76 -5.50 -7.18
N ARG A 27 -8.11 -4.29 -7.60
CA ARG A 27 -7.70 -3.74 -8.90
C ARG A 27 -6.22 -3.35 -8.95
N TYR A 28 -5.55 -3.25 -7.79
CA TYR A 28 -4.12 -2.98 -7.74
C TYR A 28 -3.29 -4.25 -7.84
N TRP A 29 -3.79 -5.32 -7.23
CA TRP A 29 -3.07 -6.56 -7.05
C TRP A 29 -3.60 -7.71 -7.90
N GLU A 30 -4.70 -7.48 -8.63
CA GLU A 30 -5.35 -8.43 -9.55
C GLU A 30 -5.39 -9.86 -8.98
N SER A 31 -4.61 -10.77 -9.56
CA SER A 31 -4.57 -12.19 -9.18
C SER A 31 -3.73 -12.49 -7.94
N LEU A 32 -3.09 -11.51 -7.29
CA LEU A 32 -2.19 -11.76 -6.15
C LEU A 32 -2.88 -12.53 -5.01
N HIS A 33 -4.13 -12.17 -4.71
CA HIS A 33 -4.89 -12.85 -3.65
C HIS A 33 -5.09 -14.33 -3.97
N ASP A 34 -5.49 -14.66 -5.19
CA ASP A 34 -5.71 -16.04 -5.64
C ASP A 34 -4.37 -16.82 -5.66
N ALA A 35 -3.28 -16.20 -6.12
CA ALA A 35 -1.95 -16.80 -6.16
C ALA A 35 -1.42 -17.12 -4.74
N LEU A 36 -1.60 -16.20 -3.79
CA LEU A 36 -1.18 -16.42 -2.41
C LEU A 36 -1.98 -17.54 -1.74
N ASN A 37 -3.27 -17.66 -2.01
CA ASN A 37 -4.10 -18.74 -1.50
C ASN A 37 -3.68 -20.09 -2.09
N ALA A 38 -3.42 -20.16 -3.40
CA ALA A 38 -2.94 -21.38 -4.03
C ALA A 38 -1.58 -21.85 -3.46
N THR A 39 -0.66 -20.92 -3.22
CA THR A 39 0.63 -21.23 -2.59
C THR A 39 0.47 -21.78 -1.18
N ALA A 40 -0.43 -21.19 -0.39
CA ALA A 40 -0.70 -21.64 0.96
C ALA A 40 -1.31 -23.05 1.01
N GLU A 41 -2.14 -23.43 0.03
CA GLU A 41 -2.70 -24.76 -0.11
C GLU A 41 -1.62 -25.79 -0.42
N VAL A 42 -0.69 -25.48 -1.32
CA VAL A 42 0.44 -26.35 -1.66
C VAL A 42 1.37 -26.56 -0.46
N GLU A 43 1.75 -25.50 0.25
CA GLU A 43 2.57 -25.58 1.46
C GLU A 43 1.89 -26.43 2.54
N ALA A 44 0.57 -26.34 2.70
CA ALA A 44 -0.19 -27.16 3.66
C ALA A 44 -0.23 -28.66 3.28
N GLN A 45 -0.30 -28.96 1.99
CA GLN A 45 -0.27 -30.33 1.48
C GLN A 45 1.11 -31.00 1.67
N GLU A 46 2.19 -30.26 1.37
CA GLU A 46 3.58 -30.74 1.54
C GLU A 46 3.92 -31.02 3.02
N GLN A 47 3.33 -30.29 3.96
CA GLN A 47 3.53 -30.51 5.40
C GLN A 47 2.69 -31.67 5.98
N GLY A 48 1.98 -32.45 5.14
CA GLY A 48 1.20 -33.62 5.57
C GLY A 48 -0.04 -33.29 6.42
N ASN A 49 -0.44 -32.02 6.48
CA ASN A 49 -1.58 -31.53 7.28
C ASN A 49 -2.91 -31.46 6.51
N ALA A 50 -3.00 -32.14 5.38
CA ALA A 50 -4.10 -32.02 4.41
C ALA A 50 -5.51 -32.41 4.91
N GLY A 51 -5.68 -32.86 6.14
CA GLY A 51 -6.98 -33.37 6.60
C GLY A 51 -7.57 -32.77 7.87
N LYS A 52 -6.81 -32.01 8.66
CA LYS A 52 -7.27 -31.54 9.99
C LYS A 52 -7.26 -30.03 10.22
N HIS A 53 -6.75 -29.21 9.29
CA HIS A 53 -6.50 -27.80 9.52
C HIS A 53 -7.21 -26.79 8.61
N ALA A 54 -8.18 -27.20 7.81
CA ALA A 54 -8.97 -26.24 7.04
C ALA A 54 -9.78 -25.26 7.93
N GLN A 55 -9.97 -25.58 9.20
CA GLN A 55 -10.70 -24.74 10.16
C GLN A 55 -9.82 -24.06 11.24
N THR A 56 -8.53 -24.42 11.35
CA THR A 56 -7.62 -23.85 12.35
C THR A 56 -6.33 -23.26 11.80
N ALA A 57 -6.06 -23.34 10.50
CA ALA A 57 -5.00 -22.60 9.86
C ALA A 57 -5.37 -21.11 9.91
N GLY A 58 -4.77 -20.38 10.84
CA GLY A 58 -4.93 -18.92 10.94
C GLY A 58 -4.72 -18.30 9.57
N HIS A 59 -5.58 -17.35 9.21
CA HIS A 59 -5.56 -16.68 7.92
C HIS A 59 -4.14 -16.32 7.50
N PHE A 60 -3.71 -16.87 6.36
CA PHE A 60 -2.35 -16.64 5.84
C PHE A 60 -2.12 -15.18 5.47
N VAL A 61 -3.14 -14.50 4.92
CA VAL A 61 -3.07 -13.10 4.48
C VAL A 61 -4.09 -12.25 5.22
N ARG A 62 -3.62 -11.13 5.77
CA ARG A 62 -4.45 -10.09 6.37
C ARG A 62 -4.51 -8.89 5.44
N TRP A 63 -5.68 -8.63 4.88
CA TRP A 63 -5.95 -7.43 4.10
C TRP A 63 -6.30 -6.28 5.02
N LEU A 64 -5.43 -5.29 5.10
CA LEU A 64 -5.62 -4.06 5.86
C LEU A 64 -6.03 -2.93 4.91
N PHE A 65 -7.29 -2.55 4.98
CA PHE A 65 -7.84 -1.53 4.10
C PHE A 65 -7.63 -0.13 4.66
N ILE A 66 -6.99 0.70 3.84
CA ILE A 66 -6.90 2.15 4.05
C ILE A 66 -8.09 2.77 3.35
N ARG A 67 -8.95 3.42 4.12
CA ARG A 67 -10.12 4.07 3.56
C ARG A 67 -9.72 5.29 2.76
N PHE A 68 -10.19 5.35 1.55
CA PHE A 68 -10.11 6.52 0.68
C PHE A 68 -11.53 6.89 0.24
N PRO A 69 -11.99 8.17 0.43
CA PRO A 69 -13.30 8.59 -0.03
C PRO A 69 -13.41 8.42 -1.55
N ALA A 70 -14.39 7.67 -2.00
CA ALA A 70 -14.71 7.52 -3.41
C ALA A 70 -16.18 7.81 -3.65
N PRO A 71 -16.53 8.64 -4.64
CA PRO A 71 -17.92 9.01 -4.92
C PRO A 71 -18.81 7.80 -5.17
N GLN A 72 -18.24 6.70 -5.72
CA GLN A 72 -18.98 5.50 -6.13
C GLN A 72 -19.27 4.52 -4.98
N LEU A 73 -18.62 4.68 -3.81
CA LEU A 73 -18.75 3.79 -2.67
C LEU A 73 -18.94 4.57 -1.37
N SER A 74 -20.13 4.55 -0.83
CA SER A 74 -20.41 5.08 0.51
C SER A 74 -19.71 4.25 1.60
N LEU A 75 -19.53 4.82 2.78
CA LEU A 75 -18.99 4.10 3.93
C LEU A 75 -19.81 2.84 4.28
N ALA A 76 -21.13 2.95 4.23
CA ALA A 76 -22.03 1.82 4.52
C ALA A 76 -21.81 0.66 3.52
N GLN A 77 -21.67 0.97 2.23
CA GLN A 77 -21.36 -0.04 1.22
C GLN A 77 -19.98 -0.66 1.43
N CYS A 78 -18.98 0.13 1.78
CA CYS A 78 -17.65 -0.38 2.10
C CYS A 78 -17.70 -1.38 3.27
N ILE A 79 -18.40 -1.04 4.34
CA ILE A 79 -18.57 -1.93 5.52
C ILE A 79 -19.31 -3.20 5.11
N ALA A 80 -20.41 -3.08 4.36
CA ALA A 80 -21.19 -4.23 3.92
C ALA A 80 -20.36 -5.18 3.03
N LEU A 81 -19.54 -4.67 2.14
CA LEU A 81 -18.64 -5.48 1.30
C LEU A 81 -17.60 -6.21 2.15
N ARG A 82 -16.92 -5.52 3.07
CA ARG A 82 -15.97 -6.16 3.97
C ARG A 82 -16.63 -7.28 4.80
N ASP A 83 -17.81 -7.02 5.36
CA ASP A 83 -18.55 -8.01 6.16
C ASP A 83 -19.00 -9.21 5.30
N ARG A 84 -19.28 -8.96 4.03
CA ARG A 84 -19.56 -10.02 3.07
C ARG A 84 -18.32 -10.88 2.82
N PHE A 85 -17.15 -10.31 2.56
CA PHE A 85 -15.90 -11.05 2.39
C PHE A 85 -15.57 -11.89 3.64
N ARG A 86 -15.84 -11.36 4.84
CA ARG A 86 -15.63 -12.09 6.09
C ARG A 86 -16.59 -13.29 6.26
N ARG A 87 -17.86 -13.13 5.86
CA ARG A 87 -18.86 -14.23 5.99
C ARG A 87 -18.66 -15.32 4.97
N GLU A 88 -18.36 -14.93 3.76
CA GLU A 88 -18.20 -15.87 2.64
C GLU A 88 -16.85 -16.59 2.65
N GLY A 89 -15.95 -16.19 3.52
CA GLY A 89 -14.64 -16.68 3.99
C GLY A 89 -14.03 -17.95 3.38
N ARG A 90 -14.17 -18.13 2.07
CA ARG A 90 -13.59 -19.26 1.34
C ARG A 90 -12.09 -19.08 1.07
N ASP A 91 -11.58 -17.88 1.35
CA ASP A 91 -10.33 -17.42 0.79
C ASP A 91 -9.16 -17.44 1.79
N GLY A 92 -9.26 -18.11 2.94
CA GLY A 92 -8.14 -18.21 3.90
C GLY A 92 -7.57 -16.86 4.38
N ALA A 93 -8.24 -15.74 4.07
CA ALA A 93 -7.79 -14.37 4.35
C ALA A 93 -8.68 -13.69 5.40
N SER A 94 -8.15 -12.68 6.07
CA SER A 94 -8.93 -11.79 6.93
C SER A 94 -8.94 -10.37 6.37
N PHE A 95 -10.05 -9.65 6.58
CA PHE A 95 -10.31 -8.34 5.98
C PHE A 95 -10.64 -7.33 7.06
N HIS A 96 -9.86 -6.25 7.15
CA HIS A 96 -9.97 -5.25 8.21
C HIS A 96 -9.84 -3.84 7.66
N TYR A 97 -10.66 -2.91 8.16
CA TYR A 97 -10.36 -1.50 8.01
C TYR A 97 -9.41 -1.05 9.12
N LEU A 98 -8.49 -0.16 8.79
CA LEU A 98 -7.52 0.38 9.73
C LEU A 98 -8.20 1.01 10.96
N GLU A 99 -9.31 1.70 10.75
CA GLU A 99 -10.06 2.39 11.79
C GLU A 99 -10.71 1.46 12.82
N GLU A 100 -10.87 0.18 12.51
CA GLU A 100 -11.44 -0.82 13.45
C GLU A 100 -10.56 -1.05 14.68
N PHE A 101 -9.29 -0.73 14.60
CA PHE A 101 -8.34 -0.92 15.68
C PHE A 101 -8.31 0.26 16.67
N LEU A 102 -9.02 1.35 16.39
CA LEU A 102 -9.06 2.51 17.26
C LEU A 102 -9.96 2.30 18.47
N THR A 103 -9.47 2.71 19.63
CA THR A 103 -10.23 2.82 20.87
C THR A 103 -10.52 4.27 21.21
N THR A 104 -11.46 4.54 22.13
CA THR A 104 -11.73 5.89 22.64
C THR A 104 -10.47 6.55 23.21
N GLY A 105 -9.62 5.78 23.90
CA GLY A 105 -8.34 6.26 24.40
C GLY A 105 -7.37 6.70 23.29
N ASP A 106 -7.42 6.03 22.13
CA ASP A 106 -6.61 6.41 20.97
C ASP A 106 -7.10 7.71 20.34
N LEU A 107 -8.42 7.97 20.34
CA LEU A 107 -8.96 9.25 19.87
C LEU A 107 -8.45 10.41 20.73
N ILE A 108 -8.49 10.26 22.06
CA ILE A 108 -7.97 11.27 23.00
C ILE A 108 -6.47 11.49 22.79
N ALA A 109 -5.69 10.40 22.69
CA ALA A 109 -4.25 10.48 22.47
C ALA A 109 -3.89 11.14 21.12
N ALA A 110 -4.69 10.90 20.07
CA ALA A 110 -4.54 11.54 18.77
C ALA A 110 -4.80 13.06 18.85
N LEU A 111 -5.83 13.48 19.59
CA LEU A 111 -6.12 14.90 19.82
C LEU A 111 -4.99 15.59 20.56
N PHE A 112 -4.42 14.99 21.61
CA PHE A 112 -3.24 15.53 22.29
C PHE A 112 -2.05 15.68 21.37
N ARG A 113 -1.77 14.64 20.56
CA ARG A 113 -0.68 14.69 19.58
C ARG A 113 -0.92 15.80 18.56
N TYR A 114 -2.13 15.91 18.04
CA TYR A 114 -2.53 16.97 17.12
C TYR A 114 -2.27 18.36 17.71
N ALA A 115 -2.73 18.62 18.94
CA ALA A 115 -2.51 19.90 19.61
C ALA A 115 -1.01 20.23 19.76
N ARG A 116 -0.18 19.23 20.12
CA ARG A 116 1.28 19.40 20.20
C ARG A 116 1.91 19.72 18.84
N LEU A 117 1.46 19.08 17.77
CA LEU A 117 1.94 19.34 16.41
C LEU A 117 1.53 20.74 15.94
N CYS A 118 0.30 21.18 16.24
CA CYS A 118 -0.14 22.56 15.98
C CYS A 118 0.80 23.57 16.64
N LEU A 119 1.08 23.42 17.93
CA LEU A 119 1.97 24.32 18.67
C LEU A 119 3.41 24.27 18.13
N ALA A 120 3.93 23.08 17.84
CA ALA A 120 5.26 22.91 17.26
C ALA A 120 5.37 23.58 15.88
N SER A 121 4.33 23.44 15.04
CA SER A 121 4.33 24.04 13.70
C SER A 121 4.39 25.56 13.73
N LEU A 122 3.73 26.19 14.70
CA LEU A 122 3.77 27.66 14.86
C LEU A 122 5.19 28.14 15.23
N ARG A 123 5.92 27.36 16.04
CA ARG A 123 7.30 27.69 16.42
C ARG A 123 8.27 27.51 15.26
N LEU A 124 8.06 26.49 14.45
CA LEU A 124 8.94 26.12 13.33
C LEU A 124 8.61 26.84 12.02
N GLU A 125 7.49 27.57 11.94
CA GLU A 125 7.02 28.17 10.69
C GLU A 125 8.03 29.15 10.07
N LYS A 126 8.75 29.91 10.89
CA LYS A 126 9.80 30.84 10.40
C LYS A 126 10.96 30.09 9.76
N GLU A 127 11.41 29.00 10.38
CA GLU A 127 12.51 28.16 9.88
C GLU A 127 12.08 27.40 8.63
N ALA A 128 10.88 26.84 8.64
CA ALA A 128 10.29 26.19 7.47
C ALA A 128 10.22 27.14 6.28
N ARG A 129 9.71 28.37 6.50
CA ARG A 129 9.64 29.39 5.45
C ARG A 129 11.04 29.71 4.87
N ALA A 130 12.06 29.76 5.72
CA ALA A 130 13.43 29.97 5.25
C ALA A 130 13.98 28.80 4.42
N ALA A 131 13.61 27.55 4.80
CA ALA A 131 14.03 26.35 4.09
C ALA A 131 13.39 26.22 2.68
N PHE A 132 12.23 26.83 2.45
CA PHE A 132 11.58 26.84 1.13
C PHE A 132 12.07 27.96 0.19
N ARG A 133 13.26 28.51 0.45
CA ARG A 133 13.96 29.42 -0.45
C ARG A 133 15.13 28.70 -1.08
N PHE A 134 15.21 28.74 -2.40
CA PHE A 134 16.37 28.19 -3.10
C PHE A 134 17.53 29.16 -3.06
N ALA A 135 18.73 28.65 -2.83
CA ALA A 135 19.96 29.45 -2.89
C ALA A 135 20.09 30.15 -4.26
N GLY A 136 20.32 31.45 -4.24
CA GLY A 136 20.45 32.26 -5.46
C GLY A 136 19.13 32.67 -6.14
N SER A 137 17.96 32.24 -5.59
CA SER A 137 16.65 32.65 -6.10
C SER A 137 16.03 33.79 -5.28
N GLN A 138 15.40 34.73 -5.96
CA GLN A 138 14.57 35.77 -5.31
C GLN A 138 13.11 35.30 -5.11
N LEU A 139 12.76 34.11 -5.59
CA LEU A 139 11.40 33.59 -5.49
C LEU A 139 11.10 33.09 -4.06
N ASP A 140 10.00 33.56 -3.51
CA ASP A 140 9.45 33.08 -2.23
C ASP A 140 8.34 32.07 -2.51
N PHE A 141 8.67 30.79 -2.38
CA PHE A 141 7.71 29.70 -2.60
C PHE A 141 6.73 29.52 -1.42
N TRP A 142 6.89 30.27 -0.35
CA TRP A 142 6.00 30.16 0.82
C TRP A 142 4.55 30.53 0.53
N ALA A 143 4.33 31.48 -0.36
CA ALA A 143 2.99 31.83 -0.80
C ALA A 143 2.23 30.63 -1.37
N TYR A 144 2.95 29.71 -2.03
CA TYR A 144 2.39 28.47 -2.58
C TYR A 144 2.39 27.33 -1.56
N LEU A 145 3.47 27.15 -0.80
CA LEU A 145 3.68 26.02 0.10
C LEU A 145 3.10 26.22 1.51
N GLY A 146 2.92 27.47 1.96
CA GLY A 146 2.38 27.80 3.29
C GLY A 146 1.02 27.16 3.57
N PRO A 147 0.05 27.17 2.65
CA PRO A 147 -1.22 26.47 2.83
C PRO A 147 -1.06 24.97 3.06
N TYR A 148 -0.14 24.32 2.34
CA TYR A 148 0.16 22.87 2.54
C TYR A 148 0.84 22.60 3.87
N TRP A 149 1.74 23.50 4.33
CA TRP A 149 2.32 23.46 5.67
C TRP A 149 1.21 23.54 6.74
N ALA A 150 0.32 24.53 6.62
CA ALA A 150 -0.78 24.71 7.56
C ALA A 150 -1.69 23.48 7.62
N GLU A 151 -2.08 22.94 6.47
CA GLU A 151 -2.92 21.73 6.39
C GLU A 151 -2.22 20.50 6.96
N SER A 152 -0.91 20.36 6.73
CA SER A 152 -0.11 19.22 7.20
C SER A 152 0.06 19.19 8.71
N PHE A 153 0.01 20.32 9.41
CA PHE A 153 0.27 20.41 10.84
C PHE A 153 -0.89 20.91 11.68
N ARG A 154 -1.85 21.68 11.10
CA ARG A 154 -2.96 22.33 11.81
C ARG A 154 -4.33 22.01 11.21
N GLY A 155 -4.35 21.45 9.98
CA GLY A 155 -5.58 21.09 9.28
C GLY A 155 -6.10 19.70 9.62
N TRP A 156 -7.21 19.36 8.98
CA TRP A 156 -7.84 18.05 9.12
C TRP A 156 -6.90 16.89 8.80
N ARG A 157 -6.05 17.04 7.80
CA ARG A 157 -5.09 15.99 7.41
C ARG A 157 -4.12 15.64 8.53
N CYS A 158 -3.70 16.61 9.33
CA CYS A 158 -2.85 16.35 10.49
C CYS A 158 -3.58 15.47 11.52
N LEU A 159 -4.81 15.81 11.85
CA LEU A 159 -5.62 15.02 12.79
C LEU A 159 -5.87 13.60 12.25
N GLU A 160 -6.24 13.49 10.99
CA GLU A 160 -6.41 12.18 10.31
C GLU A 160 -5.13 11.33 10.42
N ARG A 161 -3.96 11.91 10.17
CA ARG A 161 -2.68 11.18 10.29
C ARG A 161 -2.36 10.80 11.73
N CYS A 162 -2.71 11.63 12.71
CA CYS A 162 -2.60 11.26 14.12
C CYS A 162 -3.45 10.03 14.47
N LEU A 163 -4.67 9.96 13.96
CA LEU A 163 -5.57 8.82 14.12
C LEU A 163 -5.02 7.57 13.42
N GLN A 164 -4.62 7.68 12.17
CA GLN A 164 -4.03 6.57 11.41
C GLN A 164 -2.79 6.01 12.08
N HIS A 165 -1.89 6.86 12.57
CA HIS A 165 -0.70 6.39 13.30
C HIS A 165 -1.08 5.58 14.56
N ARG A 166 -2.11 6.01 15.31
CA ARG A 166 -2.61 5.25 16.46
C ARG A 166 -3.19 3.91 16.04
N ALA A 167 -3.98 3.90 14.96
CA ALA A 167 -4.58 2.70 14.42
C ALA A 167 -3.52 1.68 13.95
N PHE A 168 -2.46 2.13 13.25
CA PHE A 168 -1.34 1.27 12.87
C PHE A 168 -0.62 0.67 14.08
N LYS A 169 -0.36 1.47 15.13
CA LYS A 169 0.22 0.94 16.37
C LYS A 169 -0.64 -0.13 17.02
N ARG A 170 -1.95 0.07 17.06
CA ARG A 170 -2.88 -0.93 17.58
C ARG A 170 -2.91 -2.18 16.70
N TYR A 171 -2.98 -1.98 15.38
CA TYR A 171 -2.93 -3.08 14.44
C TYR A 171 -1.66 -3.92 14.62
N ALA A 172 -0.49 -3.33 14.61
CA ALA A 172 0.78 -4.04 14.78
C ALA A 172 0.84 -4.82 16.09
N ALA A 173 0.35 -4.24 17.20
CA ALA A 173 0.29 -4.92 18.50
C ALA A 173 -0.68 -6.11 18.51
N MET A 174 -1.85 -6.01 17.86
CA MET A 174 -2.85 -7.06 17.81
C MET A 174 -2.57 -8.15 16.79
N ALA A 175 -1.98 -7.75 15.65
CA ALA A 175 -1.67 -8.67 14.57
C ALA A 175 -0.55 -9.66 14.93
N GLY A 176 0.28 -9.32 15.93
CA GLY A 176 1.47 -10.08 16.28
C GLY A 176 2.52 -10.04 15.18
N LEU A 177 3.56 -10.88 15.29
CA LEU A 177 4.63 -10.91 14.31
C LEU A 177 4.13 -11.36 12.94
N GLN A 178 4.37 -10.55 11.93
CA GLN A 178 4.05 -10.83 10.54
C GLN A 178 5.26 -11.43 9.81
N ARG A 179 5.01 -12.33 8.86
CA ARG A 179 6.04 -12.89 7.98
C ARG A 179 6.62 -11.80 7.07
N TRP A 180 5.76 -10.95 6.52
CA TRP A 180 6.07 -9.75 5.75
C TRP A 180 4.86 -8.81 5.71
N THR A 181 5.11 -7.56 5.34
CA THR A 181 4.07 -6.56 5.11
C THR A 181 4.26 -5.94 3.73
N LEU A 182 3.21 -5.91 2.90
CA LEU A 182 3.21 -5.37 1.54
C LEU A 182 2.26 -4.17 1.44
N PHE A 183 2.66 -3.15 0.71
CA PHE A 183 1.79 -2.01 0.38
C PHE A 183 2.11 -1.43 -1.01
N PRO A 184 1.14 -0.74 -1.67
CA PRO A 184 1.39 -0.01 -2.91
C PRO A 184 2.21 1.24 -2.60
N LEU A 185 3.43 1.32 -3.14
CA LEU A 185 4.35 2.42 -2.86
C LEU A 185 4.03 3.62 -3.75
N GLU A 186 3.42 4.63 -3.16
CA GLU A 186 3.09 5.92 -3.76
C GLU A 186 3.71 7.11 -3.01
N ASN A 187 4.52 6.82 -2.01
CA ASN A 187 5.15 7.79 -1.12
C ASN A 187 4.13 8.63 -0.32
N CYS A 188 3.04 7.99 0.08
CA CYS A 188 2.00 8.61 0.90
C CYS A 188 2.37 8.60 2.39
N PRO A 189 1.92 9.58 3.18
CA PRO A 189 2.23 9.64 4.62
C PRO A 189 1.83 8.39 5.42
N TRP A 190 0.74 7.72 5.05
CA TRP A 190 0.29 6.51 5.75
C TRP A 190 1.26 5.33 5.55
N GLU A 191 1.94 5.25 4.42
CA GLU A 191 2.93 4.22 4.12
C GLU A 191 4.14 4.32 5.06
N ARG A 192 4.61 5.56 5.30
CA ARG A 192 5.67 5.85 6.26
C ARG A 192 5.28 5.47 7.68
N MET A 193 4.03 5.76 8.08
CA MET A 193 3.52 5.39 9.40
C MET A 193 3.35 3.88 9.56
N LEU A 194 2.86 3.19 8.54
CA LEU A 194 2.78 1.73 8.51
C LEU A 194 4.18 1.14 8.69
N THR A 195 5.14 1.55 7.86
CA THR A 195 6.52 1.08 7.88
C THR A 195 7.14 1.26 9.27
N GLN A 196 7.10 2.48 9.81
CA GLN A 196 7.60 2.76 11.14
C GLN A 196 6.98 1.84 12.22
N THR A 197 5.66 1.72 12.21
CA THR A 197 4.97 0.93 13.26
C THR A 197 5.24 -0.56 13.14
N MET A 198 5.45 -1.08 11.94
CA MET A 198 5.83 -2.48 11.73
C MET A 198 7.28 -2.73 12.19
N HIS A 199 8.21 -1.82 11.90
CA HIS A 199 9.59 -1.90 12.42
C HIS A 199 9.63 -1.81 13.94
N GLU A 200 8.91 -0.84 14.56
CA GLU A 200 8.82 -0.71 16.02
C GLU A 200 8.25 -1.97 16.70
N ALA A 201 7.40 -2.71 16.03
CA ALA A 201 6.82 -3.96 16.52
C ALA A 201 7.70 -5.20 16.24
N GLY A 202 8.87 -5.05 15.62
CA GLY A 202 9.78 -6.15 15.28
C GLY A 202 9.22 -7.10 14.21
N ASN A 203 8.35 -6.62 13.34
CA ASN A 203 7.77 -7.40 12.25
C ASN A 203 8.82 -7.75 11.18
N GLY A 204 8.52 -8.76 10.37
CA GLY A 204 9.30 -9.13 9.20
C GLY A 204 9.33 -8.02 8.15
N PRO A 205 9.99 -8.24 7.00
CA PRO A 205 10.29 -7.17 6.06
C PRO A 205 9.04 -6.45 5.56
N VAL A 206 9.16 -5.13 5.46
CA VAL A 206 8.16 -4.22 4.92
C VAL A 206 8.50 -3.93 3.46
N ILE A 207 7.59 -4.25 2.55
CA ILE A 207 7.79 -4.25 1.11
C ILE A 207 6.89 -3.19 0.49
N GLY A 208 7.49 -2.18 -0.12
CA GLY A 208 6.79 -1.23 -0.97
C GLY A 208 6.83 -1.69 -2.42
N ALA A 209 5.68 -1.93 -3.04
CA ALA A 209 5.60 -2.38 -4.42
C ALA A 209 4.96 -1.33 -5.33
N GLN A 210 5.61 -1.08 -6.45
CA GLN A 210 5.06 -0.22 -7.50
C GLN A 210 3.81 -0.87 -8.09
N HIS A 211 2.74 -0.09 -8.24
CA HIS A 211 1.51 -0.56 -8.88
C HIS A 211 1.12 0.26 -10.11
N SER A 212 1.77 1.40 -10.34
CA SER A 212 1.52 2.30 -11.47
C SER A 212 2.83 2.80 -12.08
N THR A 213 2.74 3.33 -13.29
CA THR A 213 3.90 3.89 -14.00
C THR A 213 4.46 5.11 -13.25
N ILE A 214 5.77 5.14 -13.03
CA ILE A 214 6.48 6.30 -12.51
C ILE A 214 6.67 7.30 -13.65
N ARG A 215 6.24 8.52 -13.45
CA ARG A 215 6.44 9.62 -14.42
C ARG A 215 7.64 10.46 -14.00
N PRO A 216 8.48 10.94 -14.92
CA PRO A 216 9.65 11.76 -14.58
C PRO A 216 9.31 13.05 -13.82
N THR A 217 8.08 13.55 -13.95
CA THR A 217 7.59 14.74 -13.24
C THR A 217 6.86 14.43 -11.93
N ASP A 218 6.77 13.16 -11.55
CA ASP A 218 6.12 12.75 -10.30
C ASP A 218 7.15 12.65 -9.17
N PHE A 219 7.43 13.78 -8.55
CA PHE A 219 8.43 13.88 -7.47
C PHE A 219 8.11 13.08 -6.20
N ARG A 220 6.93 12.47 -6.11
CA ARG A 220 6.63 11.55 -5.00
C ARG A 220 7.55 10.34 -4.98
N TYR A 221 8.14 9.97 -6.10
CA TYR A 221 9.02 8.83 -6.23
C TYR A 221 10.51 9.16 -6.09
N PHE A 222 10.84 10.41 -5.79
CA PHE A 222 12.23 10.84 -5.55
C PHE A 222 12.47 10.98 -4.06
N ASP A 223 13.44 10.24 -3.57
CA ASP A 223 13.88 10.26 -2.18
C ASP A 223 15.31 10.81 -2.08
N ASP A 224 15.60 11.52 -1.01
CA ASP A 224 16.98 11.83 -0.65
C ASP A 224 17.64 10.55 -0.10
N PRO A 225 18.81 10.10 -0.61
CA PRO A 225 19.49 8.91 -0.10
C PRO A 225 19.72 8.92 1.41
N ARG A 226 19.84 10.10 2.03
CA ARG A 226 19.96 10.26 3.50
C ARG A 226 18.73 9.73 4.25
N THR A 227 17.57 9.65 3.61
CA THR A 227 16.34 9.11 4.23
C THR A 227 16.40 7.60 4.45
N PHE A 228 17.35 6.91 3.80
CA PHE A 228 17.58 5.48 3.98
C PHE A 228 18.61 5.14 5.06
N THR A 229 19.10 6.15 5.78
CA THR A 229 20.13 6.00 6.83
C THR A 229 19.68 6.62 8.15
N GLY A 230 20.33 6.23 9.25
CA GLY A 230 20.07 6.76 10.59
C GLY A 230 18.60 6.59 11.01
N GLU A 231 18.08 7.56 11.74
CA GLU A 231 16.70 7.54 12.26
C GLU A 231 15.64 7.56 11.17
N LEU A 232 15.93 8.15 10.01
CA LEU A 232 14.99 8.25 8.91
C LEU A 232 14.74 6.89 8.22
N ALA A 233 15.70 5.97 8.30
CA ALA A 233 15.56 4.64 7.73
C ALA A 233 14.38 3.85 8.30
N ALA A 234 13.96 4.15 9.53
CA ALA A 234 12.80 3.51 10.16
C ALA A 234 11.47 3.78 9.42
N PHE A 235 11.41 4.83 8.60
CA PHE A 235 10.24 5.20 7.82
C PHE A 235 10.29 4.67 6.38
N GLN A 236 11.39 4.07 5.97
CA GLN A 236 11.59 3.55 4.62
C GLN A 236 11.35 2.04 4.58
N PRO A 237 10.70 1.50 3.52
CA PRO A 237 10.52 0.06 3.40
C PRO A 237 11.88 -0.66 3.29
N ASP A 238 11.93 -1.89 3.80
CA ASP A 238 13.12 -2.74 3.70
C ASP A 238 13.42 -3.13 2.25
N MET A 239 12.36 -3.27 1.47
CA MET A 239 12.43 -3.64 0.06
C MET A 239 11.52 -2.77 -0.78
N VAL A 240 12.02 -2.33 -1.93
CA VAL A 240 11.25 -1.65 -2.98
C VAL A 240 11.19 -2.56 -4.20
N ARG A 241 9.99 -2.81 -4.70
CA ARG A 241 9.74 -3.69 -5.84
C ARG A 241 9.21 -2.88 -7.01
N GLY A 242 10.01 -2.78 -8.07
CA GLY A 242 9.66 -2.08 -9.31
C GLY A 242 9.11 -3.01 -10.38
N ASN A 243 8.23 -2.51 -11.22
CA ASN A 243 7.64 -3.24 -12.34
C ASN A 243 8.65 -3.37 -13.50
N GLY A 244 9.62 -4.27 -13.32
CA GLY A 244 10.67 -4.55 -14.29
C GLY A 244 11.90 -3.62 -14.18
N GLN A 245 12.90 -3.91 -15.02
CA GLN A 245 14.22 -3.28 -14.95
C GLN A 245 14.20 -1.76 -15.14
N SER A 246 13.38 -1.25 -16.06
CA SER A 246 13.27 0.20 -16.30
C SER A 246 12.78 0.95 -15.06
N ALA A 247 11.80 0.40 -14.35
CA ALA A 247 11.30 0.98 -13.11
C ALA A 247 12.35 0.93 -11.99
N CYS A 248 13.09 -0.17 -11.88
CA CYS A 248 14.18 -0.29 -10.91
C CYS A 248 15.31 0.71 -11.20
N SER A 249 15.62 1.00 -12.47
CA SER A 249 16.59 2.03 -12.84
C SER A 249 16.11 3.42 -12.41
N GLN A 250 14.84 3.76 -12.67
CA GLN A 250 14.25 5.02 -12.22
C GLN A 250 14.28 5.17 -10.69
N TRP A 251 13.97 4.12 -9.94
CA TRP A 251 14.05 4.13 -8.48
C TRP A 251 15.47 4.35 -7.97
N ARG A 252 16.46 3.76 -8.64
CA ARG A 252 17.89 3.95 -8.29
C ARG A 252 18.31 5.39 -8.54
N GLU A 253 17.96 5.96 -9.69
CA GLU A 253 18.21 7.37 -10.00
C GLU A 253 17.49 8.32 -9.04
N ALA A 254 16.33 7.91 -8.54
CA ALA A 254 15.53 8.63 -7.56
C ALA A 254 16.06 8.51 -6.11
N GLY A 255 17.17 7.83 -5.87
CA GLY A 255 17.86 7.77 -4.57
C GLY A 255 17.63 6.51 -3.74
N VAL A 256 16.88 5.52 -4.24
CA VAL A 256 16.69 4.25 -3.52
C VAL A 256 17.95 3.40 -3.61
N PRO A 257 18.50 2.90 -2.48
CA PRO A 257 19.68 2.05 -2.46
C PRO A 257 19.48 0.76 -3.26
N ALA A 258 20.51 0.36 -4.01
CA ALA A 258 20.44 -0.79 -4.92
C ALA A 258 20.11 -2.11 -4.20
N GLU A 259 20.59 -2.28 -2.97
CA GLU A 259 20.36 -3.46 -2.13
C GLU A 259 18.90 -3.61 -1.67
N ARG A 260 18.11 -2.53 -1.71
CA ARG A 260 16.68 -2.56 -1.39
C ARG A 260 15.81 -2.79 -2.63
N LEU A 261 16.37 -2.59 -3.83
CA LEU A 261 15.64 -2.72 -5.08
C LEU A 261 15.52 -4.17 -5.55
N GLY A 262 14.39 -4.47 -6.15
CA GLY A 262 14.17 -5.73 -6.86
C GLY A 262 13.00 -5.61 -7.81
N GLU A 263 12.99 -6.49 -8.79
CA GLU A 263 11.92 -6.55 -9.79
C GLU A 263 10.73 -7.35 -9.27
N VAL A 264 9.54 -6.99 -9.73
CA VAL A 264 8.30 -7.72 -9.50
C VAL A 264 7.44 -7.64 -10.76
N GLU A 265 6.62 -8.66 -10.95
CA GLU A 265 5.64 -8.70 -12.03
C GLU A 265 4.64 -7.55 -11.92
N ALA A 266 4.37 -6.90 -13.04
CA ALA A 266 3.37 -5.84 -13.14
C ALA A 266 1.96 -6.42 -13.20
N LEU A 267 1.46 -6.96 -12.08
CA LEU A 267 0.20 -7.71 -12.01
C LEU A 267 -0.99 -7.01 -12.67
N ARG A 268 -1.03 -5.69 -12.59
CA ARG A 268 -2.07 -4.86 -13.21
C ARG A 268 -2.13 -5.00 -14.74
N TYR A 269 -1.05 -5.44 -15.37
CA TYR A 269 -0.90 -5.54 -16.82
C TYR A 269 -0.85 -6.98 -17.33
N LEU A 270 -1.07 -7.99 -16.50
CA LEU A 270 -1.07 -9.40 -16.90
C LEU A 270 -2.06 -9.71 -18.03
N TYR A 271 -3.18 -8.97 -18.09
CA TYR A 271 -4.15 -9.11 -19.18
C TYR A 271 -3.55 -8.87 -20.60
N LEU A 272 -2.43 -8.14 -20.68
CA LEU A 272 -1.73 -7.94 -21.97
C LEU A 272 -1.06 -9.24 -22.43
N ALA A 273 -0.44 -9.98 -21.51
CA ALA A 273 0.16 -11.28 -21.83
C ALA A 273 -0.90 -12.31 -22.25
N ASP A 274 -2.07 -12.31 -21.58
CA ASP A 274 -3.20 -13.19 -21.94
C ASP A 274 -3.73 -12.88 -23.35
N ASN A 275 -3.85 -11.59 -23.71
CA ASN A 275 -4.27 -11.17 -25.03
C ASN A 275 -3.29 -11.56 -26.14
N ASP A 276 -1.99 -11.49 -25.87
CA ASP A 276 -0.97 -11.89 -26.85
C ASP A 276 -0.93 -13.42 -27.04
N ALA A 277 -1.13 -14.18 -25.97
CA ALA A 277 -1.28 -15.63 -26.04
C ALA A 277 -2.53 -16.04 -26.84
N GLN A 278 -3.64 -15.35 -26.67
CA GLN A 278 -4.87 -15.58 -27.45
C GLN A 278 -4.71 -15.21 -28.92
N LYS A 279 -4.00 -14.14 -29.25
CA LYS A 279 -3.70 -13.77 -30.64
C LYS A 279 -2.75 -14.75 -31.31
N ALA A 280 -1.76 -15.25 -30.58
CA ALA A 280 -0.82 -16.25 -31.07
C ALA A 280 -1.49 -17.63 -31.33
N SER A 281 -2.55 -17.96 -30.59
CA SER A 281 -3.32 -19.19 -30.74
C SER A 281 -4.48 -19.11 -31.76
N ALA A 282 -4.80 -17.90 -32.26
CA ALA A 282 -5.83 -17.75 -33.28
C ALA A 282 -5.31 -18.32 -34.62
N PRO A 283 -6.06 -19.22 -35.29
CA PRO A 283 -5.66 -19.72 -36.59
C PRO A 283 -5.53 -18.57 -37.58
N ALA A 284 -4.40 -18.52 -38.30
CA ALA A 284 -4.18 -17.53 -39.34
C ALA A 284 -5.34 -17.58 -40.33
N SER A 285 -6.18 -16.56 -40.35
CA SER A 285 -7.22 -16.41 -41.34
C SER A 285 -6.55 -16.20 -42.70
N HIS A 286 -6.49 -17.28 -43.49
CA HIS A 286 -6.15 -17.22 -44.90
C HIS A 286 -7.27 -16.48 -45.62
N ASP A 287 -7.23 -15.18 -45.58
CA ASP A 287 -8.07 -14.35 -46.50
C ASP A 287 -7.18 -14.08 -47.74
N SER A 288 -7.11 -15.09 -48.60
CA SER A 288 -6.58 -14.95 -49.93
C SER A 288 -7.77 -14.71 -50.87
N THR A 289 -8.23 -13.47 -50.90
CA THR A 289 -9.11 -12.99 -51.99
C THR A 289 -8.18 -12.34 -53.02
N PRO A 290 -8.03 -12.90 -54.22
CA PRO A 290 -7.26 -12.24 -55.27
C PRO A 290 -8.06 -11.03 -55.80
N ALA A 291 -7.45 -9.89 -55.77
CA ALA A 291 -7.96 -8.70 -56.47
C ALA A 291 -8.00 -8.99 -57.97
N THR A 292 -9.18 -9.17 -58.50
CA THR A 292 -9.44 -9.14 -59.96
C THR A 292 -9.80 -7.71 -60.35
N ARG A 293 -8.88 -7.14 -61.10
CA ARG A 293 -8.96 -6.02 -62.08
C ARG A 293 -9.90 -4.85 -61.79
#